data_f11bbf1846a95d4441bd9c90d2a68645
#
_entry.id   f11bbf1846a95d4441bd9c90d2a68645
#
_cell.length_a   1.000
_cell.length_b   1.000
_cell.length_c   1.000
_cell.angle_alpha   90.00
_cell.angle_beta   90.00
_cell.angle_gamma   90.00
#
_symmetry.space_group_name_H-M   'P 1'
#
loop_
_entity.id
_entity.type
_entity.pdbx_description
1 polymer ?
#
loop_
_entity_poly.entity_id
_entity_poly.type
_entity_poly.pdbx_seq_one_letter_code
_entity_poly.pdbx_strand_id
1 'polypeptide(L)'
;MSGSGNETGSKVTLHVVSSLDGFIAKKDNTVSWLESTGRIYECGVSISEEEVVAFVKTIDCYVLGSRTYEHALELGWPYGDTPTVVVTGRKLSSTRQSVEFYAGDLTTLLHEKLAPRYRNIWLGGGAILSQRFLELGLVDEIKLTIAPVLLGDGL
;
A
#
# COMPACT_ATOMS: atom_id res chain seq x y z
N MET A 1 13.21 14.48 21.43
CA MET A 1 12.57 13.48 20.57
C MET A 1 13.42 13.31 19.32
N SER A 2 14.26 12.33 19.31
CA SER A 2 15.01 11.95 18.12
C SER A 2 14.08 11.09 17.26
N GLY A 3 13.44 11.71 16.27
CA GLY A 3 12.91 10.96 15.15
C GLY A 3 14.09 10.33 14.45
N SER A 4 14.20 9.01 14.49
CA SER A 4 15.09 8.26 13.62
C SER A 4 14.54 8.35 12.21
N GLY A 5 14.74 9.51 11.57
CA GLY A 5 14.57 9.67 10.15
C GLY A 5 15.49 8.65 9.47
N ASN A 6 14.97 7.94 8.50
CA ASN A 6 15.69 6.95 7.73
C ASN A 6 16.93 7.62 7.13
N GLU A 7 18.12 7.35 7.64
CA GLU A 7 19.40 7.98 7.20
C GLU A 7 19.73 7.69 5.73
N THR A 8 18.94 6.86 5.07
CA THR A 8 19.14 6.39 3.69
C THR A 8 18.60 7.34 2.61
N GLY A 9 17.86 8.40 2.99
CA GLY A 9 17.23 9.32 2.03
C GLY A 9 16.03 8.74 1.27
N SER A 10 15.60 7.51 1.58
CA SER A 10 14.36 6.92 1.08
C SER A 10 13.21 7.16 2.05
N LYS A 11 11.99 7.25 1.52
CA LYS A 11 10.77 7.49 2.26
C LYS A 11 9.77 6.35 2.03
N VAL A 12 9.31 5.74 3.10
CA VAL A 12 8.24 4.71 3.07
C VAL A 12 6.93 5.36 3.49
N THR A 13 5.99 5.41 2.57
CA THR A 13 4.64 5.91 2.82
C THR A 13 3.66 4.75 2.86
N LEU A 14 2.98 4.56 3.98
CA LEU A 14 1.83 3.67 4.09
C LEU A 14 0.59 4.43 3.65
N HIS A 15 -0.04 4.00 2.56
CA HIS A 15 -1.32 4.53 2.14
C HIS A 15 -2.44 3.52 2.43
N VAL A 16 -3.44 3.96 3.17
CA VAL A 16 -4.57 3.13 3.60
C VAL A 16 -5.87 3.88 3.33
N VAL A 17 -6.84 3.17 2.78
CA VAL A 17 -8.24 3.63 2.74
C VAL A 17 -9.00 2.87 3.81
N SER A 18 -9.66 3.57 4.71
CA SER A 18 -10.47 2.96 5.76
C SER A 18 -11.92 3.42 5.70
N SER A 19 -12.81 2.61 6.26
CA SER A 19 -14.16 3.06 6.62
C SER A 19 -14.10 4.11 7.74
N LEU A 20 -15.19 4.82 7.94
CA LEU A 20 -15.29 5.82 9.02
C LEU A 20 -15.06 5.21 10.42
N ASP A 21 -15.41 3.96 10.61
CA ASP A 21 -15.21 3.19 11.83
C ASP A 21 -13.90 2.38 11.86
N GLY A 22 -12.96 2.68 10.94
CA GLY A 22 -11.56 2.26 11.04
C GLY A 22 -11.21 0.90 10.44
N PHE A 23 -12.05 0.32 9.60
CA PHE A 23 -11.78 -0.96 8.93
C PHE A 23 -11.24 -0.74 7.52
N ILE A 24 -10.25 -1.54 7.11
CA ILE A 24 -9.65 -1.48 5.77
C ILE A 24 -10.20 -2.53 4.81
N ALA A 25 -10.83 -3.57 5.34
CA ALA A 25 -11.51 -4.61 4.58
C ALA A 25 -12.60 -5.26 5.43
N LYS A 26 -13.51 -5.99 4.79
CA LYS A 26 -14.42 -6.90 5.49
C LYS A 26 -13.65 -8.11 6.04
N LYS A 27 -14.24 -8.87 6.95
CA LYS A 27 -13.61 -10.09 7.52
C LYS A 27 -13.21 -11.13 6.49
N ASP A 28 -13.89 -11.18 5.37
CA ASP A 28 -13.56 -12.04 4.23
C ASP A 28 -12.46 -11.47 3.31
N ASN A 29 -11.83 -10.36 3.72
CA ASN A 29 -10.83 -9.59 2.99
C ASN A 29 -11.36 -8.86 1.73
N THR A 30 -12.67 -8.78 1.53
CA THR A 30 -13.23 -8.03 0.40
C THR A 30 -13.24 -6.53 0.67
N VAL A 31 -13.09 -5.76 -0.40
CA VAL A 31 -13.09 -4.28 -0.40
C VAL A 31 -14.19 -3.71 -1.30
N SER A 32 -15.20 -4.51 -1.63
CA SER A 32 -16.32 -4.11 -2.49
C SER A 32 -17.10 -2.89 -2.00
N TRP A 33 -16.99 -2.60 -0.69
CA TRP A 33 -17.58 -1.41 -0.09
C TRP A 33 -16.99 -0.09 -0.62
N LEU A 34 -15.78 -0.12 -1.21
CA LEU A 34 -15.17 1.06 -1.85
C LEU A 34 -15.90 1.46 -3.14
N GLU A 35 -16.53 0.53 -3.83
CA GLU A 35 -17.24 0.78 -5.09
C GLU A 35 -18.56 1.52 -4.88
N SER A 36 -19.16 1.40 -3.70
CA SER A 36 -20.47 1.97 -3.38
C SER A 36 -20.45 3.47 -3.07
N THR A 37 -19.28 4.07 -2.89
CA THR A 37 -19.14 5.46 -2.43
C THR A 37 -19.19 6.50 -3.55
N GLY A 38 -19.19 6.08 -4.81
CA GLY A 38 -18.96 6.95 -5.97
C GLY A 38 -20.04 7.98 -6.32
N ARG A 39 -21.20 8.04 -5.62
CA ARG A 39 -22.32 8.92 -5.98
C ARG A 39 -23.07 9.59 -4.85
N ILE A 40 -22.72 9.35 -3.59
CA ILE A 40 -23.54 9.79 -2.46
C ILE A 40 -23.14 11.17 -1.92
N TYR A 41 -21.92 11.64 -2.21
CA TYR A 41 -21.40 12.88 -1.67
C TYR A 41 -20.84 13.79 -2.78
N GLU A 42 -21.70 14.65 -3.33
CA GLU A 42 -21.30 15.67 -4.30
C GLU A 42 -20.53 16.85 -3.66
N CYS A 43 -20.49 16.92 -2.34
CA CYS A 43 -19.90 18.05 -1.58
C CYS A 43 -18.64 17.70 -0.81
N GLY A 44 -17.97 16.59 -1.10
CA GLY A 44 -16.71 16.21 -0.46
C GLY A 44 -15.49 16.87 -1.12
N VAL A 45 -14.37 16.90 -0.40
CA VAL A 45 -13.07 17.17 -1.02
C VAL A 45 -12.73 16.00 -1.91
N SER A 46 -12.86 16.18 -3.21
CA SER A 46 -12.43 15.18 -4.20
C SER A 46 -11.01 15.51 -4.66
N ILE A 47 -10.14 14.51 -4.63
CA ILE A 47 -8.85 14.59 -5.30
C ILE A 47 -9.13 14.43 -6.80
N SER A 48 -8.64 15.33 -7.64
CA SER A 48 -8.82 15.22 -9.09
C SER A 48 -8.03 14.03 -9.64
N GLU A 49 -8.48 13.48 -10.77
CA GLU A 49 -7.73 12.42 -11.46
C GLU A 49 -6.31 12.86 -11.82
N GLU A 50 -6.13 14.14 -12.15
CA GLU A 50 -4.81 14.71 -12.44
C GLU A 50 -3.88 14.70 -11.22
N GLU A 51 -4.40 15.01 -10.03
CA GLU A 51 -3.63 14.94 -8.77
C GLU A 51 -3.26 13.50 -8.43
N VAL A 52 -4.16 12.54 -8.64
CA VAL A 52 -3.87 11.11 -8.45
C VAL A 52 -2.77 10.66 -9.41
N VAL A 53 -2.89 10.99 -10.70
CA VAL A 53 -1.89 10.63 -11.71
C VAL A 53 -0.53 11.27 -11.41
N ALA A 54 -0.52 12.55 -11.01
CA ALA A 54 0.71 13.25 -10.65
C ALA A 54 1.37 12.58 -9.42
N PHE A 55 0.57 12.21 -8.43
CA PHE A 55 1.07 11.55 -7.22
C PHE A 55 1.63 10.15 -7.52
N VAL A 56 0.90 9.33 -8.29
CA VAL A 56 1.36 7.98 -8.67
C VAL A 56 2.70 8.01 -9.41
N LYS A 57 2.93 9.03 -10.24
CA LYS A 57 4.22 9.23 -10.94
C LYS A 57 5.40 9.49 -10.00
N THR A 58 5.17 9.89 -8.76
CA THR A 58 6.25 10.11 -7.78
C THR A 58 6.71 8.81 -7.10
N ILE A 59 5.99 7.71 -7.28
CA ILE A 59 6.28 6.44 -6.62
C ILE A 59 7.31 5.66 -7.43
N ASP A 60 8.40 5.28 -6.77
CA ASP A 60 9.49 4.53 -7.38
C ASP A 60 9.35 3.02 -7.22
N CYS A 61 8.68 2.57 -6.16
CA CYS A 61 8.47 1.16 -5.86
C CYS A 61 7.23 0.95 -5.01
N TYR A 62 6.46 -0.08 -5.35
CA TYR A 62 5.37 -0.59 -4.51
C TYR A 62 5.82 -1.78 -3.68
N VAL A 63 5.35 -1.87 -2.44
CA VAL A 63 5.53 -3.04 -1.58
C VAL A 63 4.16 -3.55 -1.16
N LEU A 64 3.87 -4.80 -1.49
CA LEU A 64 2.55 -5.42 -1.34
C LEU A 64 2.66 -6.75 -0.59
N GLY A 65 1.63 -7.10 0.16
CA GLY A 65 1.41 -8.47 0.60
C GLY A 65 0.80 -9.34 -0.50
N SER A 66 0.84 -10.66 -0.34
CA SER A 66 0.35 -11.60 -1.36
C SER A 66 -1.12 -11.44 -1.73
N ARG A 67 -2.00 -11.17 -0.76
CA ARG A 67 -3.44 -10.95 -1.04
C ARG A 67 -3.69 -9.66 -1.79
N THR A 68 -2.99 -8.59 -1.44
CA THR A 68 -3.07 -7.31 -2.16
C THR A 68 -2.57 -7.48 -3.60
N TYR A 69 -1.52 -8.26 -3.80
CA TYR A 69 -1.02 -8.61 -5.13
C TYR A 69 -2.06 -9.37 -5.95
N GLU A 70 -2.67 -10.42 -5.38
CA GLU A 70 -3.71 -11.22 -6.05
C GLU A 70 -4.91 -10.34 -6.42
N HIS A 71 -5.36 -9.48 -5.51
CA HIS A 71 -6.44 -8.52 -5.79
C HIS A 71 -6.08 -7.51 -6.88
N ALA A 72 -4.84 -7.03 -6.90
CA ALA A 72 -4.37 -6.13 -7.95
C ALA A 72 -4.38 -6.80 -9.34
N LEU A 73 -4.12 -8.10 -9.42
CA LEU A 73 -4.26 -8.86 -10.66
C LEU A 73 -5.72 -8.95 -11.13
N GLU A 74 -6.67 -9.15 -10.21
CA GLU A 74 -8.12 -9.18 -10.50
C GLU A 74 -8.61 -7.81 -11.03
N LEU A 75 -8.05 -6.71 -10.52
CA LEU A 75 -8.35 -5.35 -10.97
C LEU A 75 -7.67 -4.94 -12.30
N GLY A 76 -6.91 -5.84 -12.94
CA GLY A 76 -6.23 -5.56 -14.19
C GLY A 76 -4.86 -4.89 -14.04
N TRP A 77 -4.22 -5.02 -12.86
CA TRP A 77 -2.88 -4.52 -12.57
C TRP A 77 -2.73 -2.99 -12.62
N PRO A 78 -3.06 -2.29 -11.55
CA PRO A 78 -3.06 -0.82 -11.53
C PRO A 78 -1.68 -0.16 -11.43
N TYR A 79 -0.60 -0.94 -11.24
CA TYR A 79 0.75 -0.42 -10.95
C TYR A 79 1.64 -0.23 -12.19
N GLY A 80 1.15 -0.56 -13.38
CA GLY A 80 1.89 -0.43 -14.64
C GLY A 80 3.22 -1.17 -14.61
N ASP A 81 4.29 -0.50 -15.04
CA ASP A 81 5.65 -1.04 -15.07
C ASP A 81 6.51 -0.57 -13.88
N THR A 82 5.90 0.10 -12.89
CA THR A 82 6.60 0.51 -11.67
C THR A 82 7.06 -0.72 -10.89
N PRO A 83 8.31 -0.77 -10.45
CA PRO A 83 8.83 -1.86 -9.64
C PRO A 83 7.91 -2.19 -8.47
N THR A 84 7.59 -3.46 -8.31
CA THR A 84 6.68 -3.93 -7.26
C THR A 84 7.29 -5.13 -6.56
N VAL A 85 7.47 -5.03 -5.26
CA VAL A 85 7.93 -6.13 -4.42
C VAL A 85 6.75 -6.72 -3.66
N VAL A 86 6.54 -8.02 -3.85
CA VAL A 86 5.51 -8.78 -3.15
C VAL A 86 6.14 -9.57 -2.02
N VAL A 87 5.82 -9.18 -0.79
CA VAL A 87 6.33 -9.86 0.41
C VAL A 87 5.43 -11.06 0.73
N THR A 88 5.99 -12.25 0.59
CA THR A 88 5.25 -13.50 0.79
C THR A 88 6.17 -14.69 1.04
N GLY A 89 5.78 -15.59 1.93
CA GLY A 89 6.39 -16.92 2.06
C GLY A 89 5.81 -17.96 1.09
N ARG A 90 4.75 -17.59 0.35
CA ARG A 90 4.11 -18.47 -0.64
C ARG A 90 4.91 -18.50 -1.94
N LYS A 91 4.91 -19.63 -2.62
CA LYS A 91 5.48 -19.74 -3.97
C LYS A 91 4.49 -19.16 -4.97
N LEU A 92 4.69 -17.91 -5.33
CA LEU A 92 3.94 -17.21 -6.37
C LEU A 92 4.85 -16.94 -7.57
N SER A 93 4.24 -16.74 -8.73
CA SER A 93 4.94 -16.40 -9.97
C SER A 93 4.25 -15.21 -10.64
N SER A 94 5.01 -14.48 -11.42
CA SER A 94 4.50 -13.40 -12.25
C SER A 94 5.15 -13.47 -13.65
N THR A 95 4.38 -13.12 -14.66
CA THR A 95 4.91 -12.90 -16.02
C THR A 95 5.44 -11.48 -16.21
N ARG A 96 5.21 -10.59 -15.23
CA ARG A 96 5.63 -9.19 -15.27
C ARG A 96 7.06 -9.05 -14.76
N GLN A 97 7.93 -8.47 -15.55
CA GLN A 97 9.33 -8.21 -15.18
C GLN A 97 9.48 -7.20 -14.05
N SER A 98 8.47 -6.32 -13.86
CA SER A 98 8.44 -5.33 -12.78
C SER A 98 8.10 -5.90 -11.42
N VAL A 99 7.70 -7.18 -11.31
CA VAL A 99 7.29 -7.83 -10.07
C VAL A 99 8.39 -8.75 -9.55
N GLU A 100 8.82 -8.51 -8.32
CA GLU A 100 9.77 -9.33 -7.57
C GLU A 100 9.08 -9.89 -6.31
N PHE A 101 9.32 -11.16 -6.01
CA PHE A 101 8.84 -11.79 -4.78
C PHE A 101 9.94 -11.83 -3.73
N TYR A 102 9.60 -11.53 -2.49
CA TYR A 102 10.53 -11.52 -1.38
C TYR A 102 9.96 -12.30 -0.19
N ALA A 103 10.79 -13.18 0.36
CA ALA A 103 10.55 -13.86 1.62
C ALA A 103 11.75 -13.67 2.54
N GLY A 104 11.55 -13.08 3.70
CA GLY A 104 12.63 -12.82 4.65
C GLY A 104 12.35 -11.66 5.59
N ASP A 105 13.41 -11.16 6.20
CA ASP A 105 13.35 -10.05 7.13
C ASP A 105 13.01 -8.72 6.44
N LEU A 106 12.06 -7.97 7.01
CA LEU A 106 11.59 -6.71 6.43
C LEU A 106 12.59 -5.56 6.59
N THR A 107 13.36 -5.56 7.67
CA THR A 107 14.41 -4.57 7.90
C THR A 107 15.51 -4.73 6.85
N THR A 108 15.93 -5.95 6.59
CA THR A 108 16.86 -6.30 5.51
C THR A 108 16.29 -5.92 4.13
N LEU A 109 15.01 -6.23 3.88
CA LEU A 109 14.35 -5.82 2.63
C LEU A 109 14.46 -4.31 2.42
N LEU A 110 14.08 -3.52 3.42
CA LEU A 110 14.09 -2.07 3.29
C LEU A 110 15.52 -1.53 3.13
N HIS A 111 16.42 -1.84 4.06
CA HIS A 111 17.72 -1.18 4.11
C HIS A 111 18.71 -1.67 3.05
N GLU A 112 18.67 -2.94 2.69
CA GLU A 112 19.65 -3.52 1.76
C GLU A 112 19.15 -3.60 0.32
N LYS A 113 17.83 -3.72 0.10
CA LYS A 113 17.28 -3.93 -1.24
C LYS A 113 16.49 -2.74 -1.78
N LEU A 114 15.66 -2.10 -0.97
CA LEU A 114 14.77 -1.03 -1.44
C LEU A 114 15.41 0.35 -1.33
N ALA A 115 15.88 0.75 -0.15
CA ALA A 115 16.40 2.08 0.09
C ALA A 115 17.59 2.47 -0.79
N PRO A 116 18.53 1.57 -1.16
CA PRO A 116 19.61 1.90 -2.10
C PRO A 116 19.14 2.17 -3.53
N ARG A 117 17.94 1.71 -3.92
CA ARG A 117 17.42 1.76 -5.28
C ARG A 117 16.30 2.76 -5.48
N TYR A 118 15.49 3.00 -4.44
CA TYR A 118 14.25 3.76 -4.53
C TYR A 118 14.19 4.84 -3.45
N ARG A 119 13.66 6.01 -3.81
CA ARG A 119 13.46 7.13 -2.89
C ARG A 119 12.05 7.16 -2.32
N ASN A 120 11.04 6.96 -3.14
CA ASN A 120 9.64 6.99 -2.75
C ASN A 120 9.06 5.58 -2.83
N ILE A 121 8.96 4.93 -1.68
CA ILE A 121 8.46 3.58 -1.53
C ILE A 121 7.04 3.65 -0.99
N TRP A 122 6.11 3.04 -1.72
CA TRP A 122 4.71 2.96 -1.32
C TRP A 122 4.38 1.60 -0.76
N LEU A 123 4.02 1.57 0.51
CA LEU A 123 3.49 0.38 1.16
C LEU A 123 1.97 0.31 0.93
N GLY A 124 1.55 -0.57 0.03
CA GLY A 124 0.15 -0.72 -0.37
C GLY A 124 -0.68 -1.69 0.50
N GLY A 125 -0.08 -2.25 1.51
CA GLY A 125 -0.77 -3.17 2.44
C GLY A 125 -0.63 -4.64 2.01
N GLY A 126 -1.42 -5.61 2.52
CA GLY A 126 -2.54 -5.59 3.47
C GLY A 126 -2.18 -5.36 4.95
N ALA A 127 -3.17 -5.63 5.78
CA ALA A 127 -3.12 -5.32 7.21
C ALA A 127 -1.91 -5.91 7.93
N ILE A 128 -1.61 -7.17 7.72
CA ILE A 128 -0.50 -7.87 8.40
C ILE A 128 0.85 -7.27 7.99
N LEU A 129 1.06 -7.01 6.70
CA LEU A 129 2.30 -6.41 6.22
C LEU A 129 2.46 -4.98 6.76
N SER A 130 1.40 -4.18 6.72
CA SER A 130 1.39 -2.82 7.26
C SER A 130 1.69 -2.79 8.75
N GLN A 131 1.07 -3.68 9.53
CA GLN A 131 1.33 -3.82 10.95
C GLN A 131 2.81 -4.13 11.22
N ARG A 132 3.40 -5.07 10.48
CA ARG A 132 4.81 -5.45 10.65
C ARG A 132 5.77 -4.30 10.33
N PHE A 133 5.50 -3.54 9.27
CA PHE A 133 6.30 -2.35 8.96
C PHE A 133 6.21 -1.28 10.06
N LEU A 134 5.01 -1.07 10.64
CA LEU A 134 4.80 -0.14 11.74
C LEU A 134 5.50 -0.61 13.03
N GLU A 135 5.37 -1.89 13.39
CA GLU A 135 6.03 -2.48 14.57
C GLU A 135 7.55 -2.36 14.52
N LEU A 136 8.13 -2.48 13.33
CA LEU A 136 9.57 -2.36 13.11
C LEU A 136 10.05 -0.92 12.92
N GLY A 137 9.15 0.08 12.96
CA GLY A 137 9.51 1.48 12.76
C GLY A 137 9.99 1.81 11.34
N LEU A 138 9.53 1.06 10.34
CA LEU A 138 9.96 1.18 8.95
C LEU A 138 9.08 2.10 8.09
N VAL A 139 8.10 2.77 8.67
CA VAL A 139 7.18 3.69 8.00
C VAL A 139 7.51 5.13 8.38
N ASP A 140 7.73 5.97 7.38
CA ASP A 140 8.04 7.39 7.58
C ASP A 140 6.77 8.27 7.56
N GLU A 141 5.77 7.89 6.76
CA GLU A 141 4.54 8.64 6.59
C GLU A 141 3.33 7.72 6.44
N ILE A 142 2.21 8.13 7.01
CA ILE A 142 0.90 7.47 6.82
C ILE A 142 -0.04 8.45 6.12
N LYS A 143 -0.58 8.02 4.97
CA LYS A 143 -1.67 8.70 4.27
C LYS A 143 -2.94 7.91 4.45
N LEU A 144 -3.81 8.39 5.32
CA LEU A 144 -5.09 7.77 5.61
C LEU A 144 -6.21 8.48 4.85
N THR A 145 -6.88 7.76 3.97
CA THR A 145 -8.11 8.21 3.34
C THR A 145 -9.29 7.56 4.05
N ILE A 146 -10.22 8.37 4.53
CA ILE A 146 -11.41 7.88 5.24
C ILE A 146 -12.59 7.93 4.26
N ALA A 147 -13.12 6.76 3.93
CA ALA A 147 -14.35 6.67 3.13
C ALA A 147 -15.59 6.89 4.03
N PRO A 148 -16.62 7.58 3.54
CA PRO A 148 -17.82 7.87 4.32
C PRO A 148 -18.75 6.65 4.41
N VAL A 149 -18.24 5.55 4.90
CA VAL A 149 -18.92 4.26 5.05
C VAL A 149 -18.66 3.69 6.44
N LEU A 150 -19.68 3.12 7.05
CA LEU A 150 -19.58 2.34 8.27
C LEU A 150 -19.69 0.85 7.92
N LEU A 151 -18.72 0.06 8.33
CA LEU A 151 -18.72 -1.39 8.10
C LEU A 151 -19.27 -2.16 9.33
N GLY A 152 -19.12 -1.60 10.52
CA GLY A 152 -19.51 -2.20 11.79
C GLY A 152 -18.62 -3.34 12.24
N ASP A 153 -17.88 -3.96 11.29
CA ASP A 153 -17.00 -5.10 11.52
C ASP A 153 -16.04 -5.27 10.33
N GLY A 154 -14.84 -5.79 10.58
CA GLY A 154 -13.84 -5.95 9.50
C GLY A 154 -12.42 -6.19 10.01
N LEU A 155 -11.44 -5.89 9.12
CA LEU A 155 -9.99 -5.96 9.35
C LEU A 155 -9.40 -4.57 9.49
#